data_d06a46d7794b21b912cdc59d4ae01612
#
_entry.id   d06a46d7794b21b912cdc59d4ae01612
#
_cell.length_a   1.000
_cell.length_b   1.000
_cell.length_c   1.000
_cell.angle_alpha   90.00
_cell.angle_beta   90.00
_cell.angle_gamma   90.00
#
_symmetry.space_group_name_H-M   'P 1'
#
loop_
_entity.id
_entity.type
_entity.pdbx_description
1 polymer ?
#
loop_
_entity_poly.entity_id
_entity_poly.type
_entity_poly.pdbx_seq_one_letter_code
_entity_poly.pdbx_strand_id
1 'polypeptide(L)'
;MIRTNRKLLAAVSVASLGFSVLAGCGSASSTPPPGSMAATGQPLIIVDNVGKTFTRTFNPYDQGSLSAAMNMQDLTYEPLLMFNMMNPAQAPIPWLASHYAWSDGGRTLTFTVRSGVRWSDGRPLTGADVAFTFNLLKHNPAMQSTAPGPTPLPGSATASGQRVTLTFGAPEFANLFLIASTYILPEHLWSSVRNPAAYADPDPVGTGPYVMSSFSTKQVTFTANPKYWQARLVHVPEVDFPNYQSNTTSNPALETGQIDYAGNFVTNVAPSYLDVSSTNHTWTSSPPYFADTNVVGLYLNVTVPPLNDPKVRQAISYGINRQAVSTDGEAGYEPVASSSGGLNLPTDSSLLDRAYANDLPPAGDAAKVSQILAGDGYTRAGGHWVKNGQPIKFSIEDPSDYTDYATDAQLIASELNALGFEVSFEGVQDAQWYSDYPVGHFDAMIHWGAQGPSPIYYFEGWLDYSQSGPVGKSAGGDWERFDSPAAQAALTQFEGTDDPAVQQQALNVLQGIMSAQAPVIPLVYGAAWYEYSTKKYTGWPTQSDQYTNPVPNAPYLEYMLLHLTPAS
;
A
#
# COMPACT_ATOMS: atom_id res chain seq x y z
N MET A 1 -7.08 49.86 -45.98
CA MET A 1 -5.95 50.15 -46.87
C MET A 1 -5.13 48.87 -46.90
N ILE A 2 -5.35 47.93 -47.88
CA ILE A 2 -4.72 47.90 -49.19
C ILE A 2 -3.19 47.74 -49.04
N ARG A 3 -2.53 46.61 -49.42
CA ARG A 3 -2.44 45.71 -50.61
C ARG A 3 -1.61 44.47 -50.27
N THR A 4 -1.99 43.25 -50.48
CA THR A 4 -1.85 42.35 -51.65
C THR A 4 -0.56 42.47 -52.50
N ASN A 5 0.15 41.32 -52.59
CA ASN A 5 0.65 40.66 -53.84
C ASN A 5 1.43 39.39 -53.45
N ARG A 6 1.12 38.23 -53.80
CA ARG A 6 0.90 37.37 -55.00
C ARG A 6 2.18 37.11 -55.81
N LYS A 7 2.46 35.78 -55.91
CA LYS A 7 3.02 34.95 -56.99
C LYS A 7 4.55 34.91 -57.13
N LEU A 8 5.21 33.75 -57.34
CA LEU A 8 5.14 32.87 -58.51
C LEU A 8 5.78 31.50 -58.23
N LEU A 9 5.22 30.47 -58.90
CA LEU A 9 5.76 29.13 -59.11
C LEU A 9 6.98 29.15 -60.04
N ALA A 10 7.88 28.16 -59.87
CA ALA A 10 8.57 27.54 -60.99
C ALA A 10 8.92 26.08 -60.64
N ALA A 11 8.34 25.16 -61.36
CA ALA A 11 8.73 23.76 -61.45
C ALA A 11 9.75 23.60 -62.59
N VAL A 12 10.78 22.76 -62.33
CA VAL A 12 11.57 22.17 -63.43
C VAL A 12 11.86 20.72 -63.07
N SER A 13 11.31 19.83 -63.89
CA SER A 13 11.70 18.43 -64.01
C SER A 13 12.87 18.32 -64.98
N VAL A 14 13.73 17.32 -64.83
CA VAL A 14 14.27 16.44 -65.88
C VAL A 14 15.37 15.52 -65.36
N ALA A 15 15.08 14.23 -65.38
CA ALA A 15 15.70 13.07 -66.04
C ALA A 15 17.00 12.45 -65.42
N SER A 16 16.78 11.25 -65.02
CA SER A 16 17.52 9.98 -65.07
C SER A 16 18.87 9.92 -65.81
N LEU A 17 19.85 9.31 -65.13
CA LEU A 17 20.78 8.34 -65.76
C LEU A 17 21.35 7.42 -64.66
N GLY A 18 21.17 6.14 -64.85
CA GLY A 18 21.63 5.11 -63.93
C GLY A 18 23.14 4.82 -64.05
N PHE A 19 23.70 4.39 -62.95
CA PHE A 19 24.92 3.55 -62.92
C PHE A 19 24.81 2.55 -61.79
N SER A 20 24.72 1.28 -62.16
CA SER A 20 24.79 0.14 -61.27
C SER A 20 26.26 -0.08 -60.87
N VAL A 21 26.54 -0.02 -59.57
CA VAL A 21 27.74 -0.63 -59.00
C VAL A 21 27.32 -1.57 -57.90
N LEU A 22 27.45 -2.86 -58.12
CA LEU A 22 27.41 -3.90 -57.11
C LEU A 22 28.63 -3.76 -56.21
N ALA A 23 28.40 -3.40 -54.97
CA ALA A 23 29.35 -3.65 -53.90
C ALA A 23 28.57 -4.38 -52.77
N GLY A 24 28.81 -5.67 -52.67
CA GLY A 24 28.34 -6.49 -51.58
C GLY A 24 28.95 -6.05 -50.24
N CYS A 25 28.14 -5.48 -49.36
CA CYS A 25 28.47 -5.43 -47.95
C CYS A 25 27.64 -6.49 -47.26
N GLY A 26 28.32 -7.54 -46.79
CA GLY A 26 27.73 -8.56 -45.93
C GLY A 26 27.17 -7.91 -44.67
N SER A 27 25.86 -8.00 -44.49
CA SER A 27 25.20 -7.73 -43.23
C SER A 27 25.69 -8.78 -42.24
N ALA A 28 26.60 -8.39 -41.35
CA ALA A 28 26.89 -9.17 -40.18
C ALA A 28 25.61 -9.19 -39.34
N SER A 29 24.83 -10.26 -39.42
CA SER A 29 23.81 -10.58 -38.45
C SER A 29 24.53 -10.81 -37.13
N SER A 30 24.50 -9.81 -36.27
CA SER A 30 24.86 -9.98 -34.86
C SER A 30 23.84 -10.92 -34.25
N THR A 31 24.18 -12.20 -34.14
CA THR A 31 23.46 -13.15 -33.30
C THR A 31 23.50 -12.62 -31.87
N PRO A 32 22.39 -12.41 -31.18
CA PRO A 32 22.39 -12.06 -29.76
C PRO A 32 23.11 -13.16 -28.97
N PRO A 33 23.79 -12.83 -27.87
CA PRO A 33 24.42 -13.84 -27.02
C PRO A 33 23.34 -14.81 -26.52
N PRO A 34 23.64 -16.12 -26.38
CA PRO A 34 22.68 -17.10 -25.90
C PRO A 34 22.31 -16.80 -24.46
N GLY A 35 21.09 -16.30 -24.22
CA GLY A 35 20.54 -16.00 -22.89
C GLY A 35 19.47 -14.91 -22.83
N SER A 36 19.35 -14.03 -23.80
CA SER A 36 18.29 -13.03 -23.82
C SER A 36 17.17 -13.45 -24.79
N MET A 37 16.19 -14.17 -24.28
CA MET A 37 14.89 -14.22 -24.97
C MET A 37 14.25 -12.84 -24.72
N ALA A 38 14.03 -12.07 -25.77
CA ALA A 38 13.22 -10.87 -25.71
C ALA A 38 11.80 -11.29 -25.26
N ALA A 39 11.25 -10.59 -24.27
CA ALA A 39 9.87 -10.79 -23.88
C ALA A 39 8.97 -10.58 -25.11
N THR A 40 8.09 -11.53 -25.39
CA THR A 40 7.31 -11.58 -26.64
C THR A 40 5.86 -11.14 -26.48
N GLY A 41 5.48 -10.67 -25.29
CA GLY A 41 4.12 -10.25 -24.94
C GLY A 41 3.75 -8.85 -25.48
N GLN A 42 2.56 -8.40 -25.11
CA GLN A 42 2.07 -7.04 -25.35
C GLN A 42 2.33 -6.15 -24.13
N PRO A 43 2.34 -4.81 -24.23
CA PRO A 43 2.34 -3.91 -23.09
C PRO A 43 1.19 -4.21 -22.13
N LEU A 44 1.49 -4.20 -20.82
CA LEU A 44 0.51 -4.32 -19.75
C LEU A 44 0.20 -2.93 -19.20
N ILE A 45 -1.08 -2.57 -19.12
CA ILE A 45 -1.54 -1.26 -18.66
C ILE A 45 -2.09 -1.42 -17.25
N ILE A 46 -1.44 -0.77 -16.29
CA ILE A 46 -1.77 -0.82 -14.86
C ILE A 46 -2.29 0.54 -14.41
N VAL A 47 -3.41 0.55 -13.69
CA VAL A 47 -3.93 1.73 -13.00
C VAL A 47 -4.11 1.42 -11.52
N ASP A 48 -3.52 2.28 -10.72
CA ASP A 48 -3.67 2.29 -9.27
C ASP A 48 -3.61 3.74 -8.79
N ASN A 49 -4.23 4.04 -7.63
CA ASN A 49 -4.17 5.36 -7.03
C ASN A 49 -4.43 6.53 -8.00
N VAL A 50 -5.68 6.70 -8.40
CA VAL A 50 -6.13 7.84 -9.22
C VAL A 50 -5.91 9.19 -8.49
N GLY A 51 -5.96 10.30 -9.22
CA GLY A 51 -5.83 11.66 -8.64
C GLY A 51 -4.40 12.13 -8.42
N LYS A 52 -3.39 11.32 -8.68
CA LYS A 52 -1.98 11.69 -8.44
C LYS A 52 -1.43 12.64 -9.49
N THR A 53 -0.59 13.58 -9.06
CA THR A 53 0.20 14.41 -9.97
C THR A 53 1.49 13.69 -10.32
N PHE A 54 1.68 13.36 -11.61
CA PHE A 54 2.89 12.66 -12.05
C PHE A 54 4.09 13.61 -12.06
N THR A 55 5.02 13.35 -11.14
CA THR A 55 6.32 14.01 -11.02
C THR A 55 7.43 13.00 -11.24
N ARG A 56 8.61 13.44 -11.73
CA ARG A 56 9.73 12.52 -12.00
C ARG A 56 10.51 12.24 -10.71
N THR A 57 9.85 11.54 -9.76
CA THR A 57 10.35 11.22 -8.43
C THR A 57 10.22 9.71 -8.19
N PHE A 58 11.36 9.01 -8.11
CA PHE A 58 11.43 7.55 -8.02
C PHE A 58 12.22 7.06 -6.81
N ASN A 59 12.49 7.92 -5.83
CA ASN A 59 13.11 7.53 -4.57
C ASN A 59 12.17 6.58 -3.79
N PRO A 60 12.55 5.33 -3.55
CA PRO A 60 11.67 4.34 -2.88
C PRO A 60 11.46 4.65 -1.39
N TYR A 61 12.23 5.58 -0.83
CA TYR A 61 12.15 6.00 0.57
C TYR A 61 11.53 7.40 0.77
N ASP A 62 11.00 8.01 -0.28
CA ASP A 62 10.20 9.22 -0.21
C ASP A 62 8.74 8.87 -0.46
N GLN A 63 7.92 8.89 0.60
CA GLN A 63 6.49 8.57 0.55
C GLN A 63 5.71 9.49 -0.39
N GLY A 64 6.18 10.73 -0.57
CA GLY A 64 5.63 11.68 -1.53
C GLY A 64 6.10 11.45 -2.97
N SER A 65 6.99 10.48 -3.21
CA SER A 65 7.44 10.16 -4.56
C SER A 65 6.33 9.50 -5.38
N LEU A 66 6.34 9.74 -6.68
CA LEU A 66 5.43 9.06 -7.61
C LEU A 66 5.63 7.54 -7.55
N SER A 67 6.88 7.09 -7.40
CA SER A 67 7.22 5.68 -7.33
C SER A 67 6.53 4.99 -6.16
N ALA A 68 6.58 5.60 -4.96
CA ALA A 68 5.91 5.06 -3.77
C ALA A 68 4.38 5.14 -3.91
N ALA A 69 3.85 6.27 -4.39
CA ALA A 69 2.41 6.47 -4.54
C ALA A 69 1.74 5.50 -5.53
N MET A 70 2.48 4.99 -6.52
CA MET A 70 1.99 4.11 -7.60
C MET A 70 2.62 2.71 -7.55
N ASN A 71 3.31 2.37 -6.45
CA ASN A 71 4.07 1.12 -6.29
C ASN A 71 5.04 0.77 -7.44
N MET A 72 5.56 1.79 -8.13
CA MET A 72 6.50 1.60 -9.25
C MET A 72 7.90 1.18 -8.78
N GLN A 73 8.23 1.40 -7.49
CA GLN A 73 9.51 0.97 -6.91
C GLN A 73 9.73 -0.53 -7.03
N ASP A 74 8.70 -1.35 -6.94
CA ASP A 74 8.76 -2.81 -7.06
C ASP A 74 9.28 -3.27 -8.42
N LEU A 75 9.09 -2.45 -9.46
CA LEU A 75 9.61 -2.76 -10.80
C LEU A 75 11.12 -2.57 -10.89
N THR A 76 11.67 -1.69 -10.07
CA THR A 76 13.08 -1.23 -10.14
C THR A 76 13.92 -1.76 -8.99
N TYR A 77 13.42 -1.69 -7.76
CA TYR A 77 14.14 -2.08 -6.55
C TYR A 77 13.60 -3.40 -6.02
N GLU A 78 14.47 -4.19 -5.42
CA GLU A 78 14.10 -5.49 -4.87
C GLU A 78 14.47 -5.59 -3.38
N PRO A 79 13.67 -6.33 -2.59
CA PRO A 79 13.94 -6.62 -1.18
C PRO A 79 14.88 -7.81 -0.99
N LEU A 80 15.26 -8.08 0.25
CA LEU A 80 16.06 -9.26 0.59
C LEU A 80 15.24 -10.55 0.57
N LEU A 81 14.01 -10.50 1.10
CA LEU A 81 13.02 -11.58 1.10
C LEU A 81 11.67 -11.01 0.68
N MET A 82 10.80 -11.87 0.15
CA MET A 82 9.39 -11.56 -0.09
C MET A 82 8.50 -12.38 0.84
N PHE A 83 7.28 -11.89 1.06
CA PHE A 83 6.32 -12.51 1.99
C PHE A 83 4.96 -12.64 1.31
N ASN A 84 4.32 -13.78 1.48
CA ASN A 84 2.96 -13.95 0.99
C ASN A 84 1.95 -13.45 2.02
N MET A 85 1.43 -12.23 1.81
CA MET A 85 0.43 -11.61 2.69
C MET A 85 -0.91 -12.35 2.70
N MET A 86 -1.24 -13.09 1.63
CA MET A 86 -2.46 -13.89 1.53
C MET A 86 -2.33 -15.25 2.25
N ASN A 87 -1.10 -15.66 2.58
CA ASN A 87 -0.80 -16.86 3.33
C ASN A 87 0.36 -16.61 4.31
N PRO A 88 0.12 -15.92 5.42
CA PRO A 88 1.16 -15.54 6.38
C PRO A 88 1.89 -16.73 7.03
N ALA A 89 1.30 -17.93 7.00
CA ALA A 89 1.93 -19.14 7.49
C ALA A 89 3.03 -19.67 6.55
N GLN A 90 3.10 -19.17 5.33
CA GLN A 90 4.14 -19.54 4.37
C GLN A 90 5.49 -18.96 4.80
N ALA A 91 6.55 -19.76 4.72
CA ALA A 91 7.91 -19.25 4.96
C ALA A 91 8.25 -18.12 3.97
N PRO A 92 9.06 -17.15 4.40
CA PRO A 92 9.53 -16.08 3.52
C PRO A 92 10.21 -16.62 2.26
N ILE A 93 9.95 -15.98 1.13
CA ILE A 93 10.49 -16.36 -0.17
C ILE A 93 11.90 -15.77 -0.31
N PRO A 94 12.96 -16.59 -0.47
CA PRO A 94 14.30 -16.09 -0.69
C PRO A 94 14.41 -15.29 -1.99
N TRP A 95 14.79 -13.99 -1.88
CA TRP A 95 14.88 -13.10 -3.04
C TRP A 95 16.31 -12.63 -3.28
N LEU A 96 16.68 -11.35 -3.03
CA LEU A 96 18.08 -10.93 -3.10
C LEU A 96 18.95 -11.63 -2.05
N ALA A 97 18.39 -12.02 -0.90
CA ALA A 97 19.01 -12.95 0.01
C ALA A 97 18.59 -14.39 -0.32
N SER A 98 19.56 -15.28 -0.48
CA SER A 98 19.33 -16.73 -0.67
C SER A 98 19.10 -17.46 0.63
N HIS A 99 19.50 -16.87 1.75
CA HIS A 99 19.37 -17.43 3.09
C HIS A 99 19.43 -16.34 4.14
N TYR A 100 18.75 -16.56 5.28
CA TYR A 100 18.87 -15.73 6.47
C TYR A 100 18.90 -16.59 7.74
N ALA A 101 19.48 -16.06 8.82
CA ALA A 101 19.50 -16.74 10.11
C ALA A 101 19.56 -15.74 11.27
N TRP A 102 18.73 -16.00 12.29
CA TRP A 102 18.79 -15.31 13.57
C TRP A 102 19.81 -15.98 14.51
N SER A 103 20.45 -15.19 15.35
CA SER A 103 21.31 -15.62 16.43
C SER A 103 21.27 -14.61 17.57
N ASP A 104 21.96 -14.90 18.67
CA ASP A 104 22.02 -14.02 19.86
C ASP A 104 20.62 -13.62 20.37
N GLY A 105 19.71 -14.60 20.47
CA GLY A 105 18.36 -14.38 20.97
C GLY A 105 17.58 -13.34 20.17
N GLY A 106 17.70 -13.34 18.84
CA GLY A 106 16.99 -12.40 17.95
C GLY A 106 17.67 -11.03 17.76
N ARG A 107 18.85 -10.82 18.35
CA ARG A 107 19.57 -9.55 18.21
C ARG A 107 20.52 -9.50 17.04
N THR A 108 20.81 -10.63 16.40
CA THR A 108 21.71 -10.67 15.23
C THR A 108 21.01 -11.38 14.09
N LEU A 109 20.83 -10.68 12.97
CA LEU A 109 20.28 -11.22 11.74
C LEU A 109 21.38 -11.27 10.68
N THR A 110 21.59 -12.44 10.10
CA THR A 110 22.57 -12.63 9.03
C THR A 110 21.85 -12.98 7.74
N PHE A 111 22.18 -12.28 6.65
CA PHE A 111 21.77 -12.61 5.30
C PHE A 111 22.92 -13.12 4.45
N THR A 112 22.65 -14.05 3.55
CA THR A 112 23.56 -14.42 2.45
C THR A 112 22.99 -13.85 1.15
N VAL A 113 23.58 -12.77 0.64
CA VAL A 113 23.16 -12.11 -0.60
C VAL A 113 23.45 -13.01 -1.79
N ARG A 114 22.54 -13.06 -2.73
CA ARG A 114 22.62 -13.90 -3.94
C ARG A 114 23.74 -13.43 -4.84
N SER A 115 24.59 -14.36 -5.30
CA SER A 115 25.63 -14.07 -6.28
C SER A 115 25.06 -13.99 -7.69
N GLY A 116 25.67 -13.16 -8.55
CA GLY A 116 25.31 -13.04 -9.96
C GLY A 116 24.22 -12.02 -10.26
N VAL A 117 23.57 -11.45 -9.25
CA VAL A 117 22.64 -10.33 -9.41
C VAL A 117 23.42 -9.07 -9.84
N ARG A 118 22.83 -8.29 -10.74
CA ARG A 118 23.41 -7.04 -11.25
C ARG A 118 22.40 -5.91 -11.17
N TRP A 119 22.90 -4.73 -10.90
CA TRP A 119 22.19 -3.48 -11.12
C TRP A 119 21.87 -3.29 -12.60
N SER A 120 20.87 -2.51 -12.94
CA SER A 120 20.47 -2.23 -14.31
C SER A 120 21.56 -1.53 -15.13
N ASP A 121 22.49 -0.81 -14.48
CA ASP A 121 23.69 -0.26 -15.12
C ASP A 121 24.78 -1.33 -15.43
N GLY A 122 24.62 -2.53 -14.86
CA GLY A 122 25.49 -3.71 -15.09
C GLY A 122 26.52 -3.99 -14.02
N ARG A 123 26.65 -3.16 -12.97
CA ARG A 123 27.51 -3.45 -11.82
C ARG A 123 26.95 -4.61 -10.99
N PRO A 124 27.79 -5.40 -10.33
CA PRO A 124 27.31 -6.49 -9.48
C PRO A 124 26.70 -5.96 -8.18
N LEU A 125 25.61 -6.59 -7.73
CA LEU A 125 25.11 -6.44 -6.36
C LEU A 125 26.03 -7.22 -5.41
N THR A 126 26.34 -6.62 -4.26
CA THR A 126 27.18 -7.21 -3.21
C THR A 126 26.56 -7.01 -1.82
N GLY A 127 27.10 -7.70 -0.82
CA GLY A 127 26.71 -7.45 0.57
C GLY A 127 27.04 -6.02 1.05
N ALA A 128 27.98 -5.33 0.40
CA ALA A 128 28.29 -3.94 0.73
C ALA A 128 27.10 -3.02 0.44
N ASP A 129 26.38 -3.21 -0.68
CA ASP A 129 25.19 -2.43 -1.02
C ASP A 129 24.09 -2.61 0.03
N VAL A 130 23.91 -3.83 0.53
CA VAL A 130 22.95 -4.11 1.61
C VAL A 130 23.36 -3.41 2.91
N ALA A 131 24.60 -3.58 3.35
CA ALA A 131 25.11 -2.92 4.56
C ALA A 131 25.05 -1.39 4.44
N PHE A 132 25.38 -0.86 3.26
CA PHE A 132 25.27 0.57 2.93
C PHE A 132 23.82 1.06 3.11
N THR A 133 22.85 0.34 2.55
CA THR A 133 21.42 0.72 2.64
C THR A 133 20.97 0.87 4.09
N PHE A 134 21.19 -0.13 4.94
CA PHE A 134 20.81 -0.03 6.37
C PHE A 134 21.54 1.10 7.10
N ASN A 135 22.84 1.30 6.82
CA ASN A 135 23.59 2.40 7.39
C ASN A 135 23.09 3.77 6.89
N LEU A 136 22.70 3.89 5.62
CA LEU A 136 22.13 5.10 5.04
C LEU A 136 20.82 5.47 5.75
N LEU A 137 19.91 4.52 5.88
CA LEU A 137 18.61 4.71 6.56
C LEU A 137 18.82 5.12 8.02
N LYS A 138 19.74 4.45 8.73
CA LYS A 138 20.08 4.80 10.12
C LYS A 138 20.53 6.25 10.28
N HIS A 139 21.33 6.77 9.34
CA HIS A 139 21.84 8.14 9.40
C HIS A 139 20.88 9.18 8.83
N ASN A 140 19.76 8.75 8.22
CA ASN A 140 18.77 9.61 7.59
C ASN A 140 17.36 9.21 8.03
N PRO A 141 16.94 9.51 9.28
CA PRO A 141 15.65 9.09 9.80
C PRO A 141 14.44 9.50 8.96
N ALA A 142 14.54 10.59 8.21
CA ALA A 142 13.48 11.04 7.30
C ALA A 142 13.21 10.08 6.12
N MET A 143 14.09 9.10 5.88
CA MET A 143 13.88 8.03 4.88
C MET A 143 13.17 6.81 5.44
N GLN A 144 12.78 6.81 6.72
CA GLN A 144 12.23 5.62 7.41
C GLN A 144 10.70 5.59 7.45
N SER A 145 10.04 6.63 7.03
CA SER A 145 8.58 6.74 7.11
C SER A 145 7.92 5.94 5.99
N THR A 146 7.94 4.62 6.07
CA THR A 146 7.25 3.77 5.11
C THR A 146 6.23 2.89 5.82
N ALA A 147 5.03 2.78 5.26
CA ALA A 147 4.08 1.77 5.72
C ALA A 147 4.66 0.35 5.46
N PRO A 148 4.42 -0.62 6.34
CA PRO A 148 3.48 -0.63 7.47
C PRO A 148 4.01 -0.04 8.78
N GLY A 149 5.22 0.48 8.82
CA GLY A 149 5.84 1.08 10.00
C GLY A 149 7.33 1.36 9.75
N PRO A 150 8.01 2.05 10.66
CA PRO A 150 9.45 2.28 10.53
C PRO A 150 10.19 0.95 10.63
N THR A 151 11.03 0.66 9.64
CA THR A 151 11.91 -0.50 9.69
C THR A 151 12.82 -0.42 10.91
N PRO A 152 12.88 -1.43 11.81
CA PRO A 152 13.84 -1.47 12.88
C PRO A 152 15.26 -1.41 12.31
N LEU A 153 16.01 -0.39 12.69
CA LEU A 153 17.35 -0.19 12.16
C LEU A 153 18.42 -0.81 13.07
N PRO A 154 19.38 -1.53 12.50
CA PRO A 154 20.43 -2.15 13.26
C PRO A 154 21.38 -1.11 13.90
N GLY A 155 21.87 -1.42 15.08
CA GLY A 155 22.97 -0.70 15.70
C GLY A 155 24.24 -0.75 14.83
N SER A 156 24.46 -1.86 14.10
CA SER A 156 25.49 -2.00 13.07
C SER A 156 25.01 -2.86 11.91
N ALA A 157 25.39 -2.47 10.70
CA ALA A 157 25.25 -3.26 9.48
C ALA A 157 26.65 -3.41 8.83
N THR A 158 27.12 -4.64 8.68
CA THR A 158 28.45 -4.95 8.15
C THR A 158 28.36 -6.02 7.08
N ALA A 159 29.30 -6.01 6.12
CA ALA A 159 29.39 -7.01 5.07
C ALA A 159 30.78 -7.61 4.96
N SER A 160 30.82 -8.92 4.63
CA SER A 160 32.02 -9.64 4.24
C SER A 160 31.70 -10.47 3.00
N GLY A 161 32.07 -9.98 1.83
CA GLY A 161 31.61 -10.52 0.56
C GLY A 161 30.09 -10.47 0.44
N GLN A 162 29.45 -11.62 0.26
CA GLN A 162 27.97 -11.72 0.18
C GLN A 162 27.29 -11.94 1.53
N ARG A 163 28.04 -12.07 2.62
CA ARG A 163 27.48 -12.20 3.96
C ARG A 163 27.29 -10.84 4.59
N VAL A 164 26.04 -10.55 5.00
CA VAL A 164 25.67 -9.32 5.71
C VAL A 164 25.23 -9.67 7.12
N THR A 165 25.69 -8.91 8.09
CA THR A 165 25.30 -9.06 9.50
C THR A 165 24.71 -7.76 10.00
N LEU A 166 23.48 -7.84 10.49
CA LEU A 166 22.75 -6.76 11.17
C LEU A 166 22.69 -7.07 12.65
N THR A 167 23.06 -6.11 13.51
CA THR A 167 23.04 -6.29 14.97
C THR A 167 22.13 -5.24 15.58
N PHE A 168 21.15 -5.67 16.36
CA PHE A 168 20.12 -4.86 16.99
C PHE A 168 20.35 -4.72 18.50
N GLY A 169 19.79 -3.69 19.11
CA GLY A 169 19.82 -3.45 20.55
C GLY A 169 18.86 -4.33 21.34
N ALA A 170 17.78 -4.79 20.72
CA ALA A 170 16.75 -5.67 21.25
C ALA A 170 16.53 -6.87 20.32
N PRO A 171 15.80 -7.93 20.74
CA PRO A 171 15.30 -8.96 19.84
C PRO A 171 14.32 -8.36 18.81
N GLU A 172 14.42 -8.79 17.53
CA GLU A 172 13.63 -8.27 16.42
C GLU A 172 12.98 -9.40 15.60
N PHE A 173 12.63 -10.52 16.23
CA PHE A 173 12.08 -11.68 15.53
C PHE A 173 10.82 -11.35 14.73
N ALA A 174 9.87 -10.61 15.32
CA ALA A 174 8.62 -10.23 14.70
C ALA A 174 8.81 -9.27 13.52
N ASN A 175 9.89 -8.52 13.51
CA ASN A 175 10.20 -7.49 12.53
C ASN A 175 10.96 -7.99 11.29
N LEU A 176 11.09 -9.31 11.13
CA LEU A 176 11.77 -9.88 9.95
C LEU A 176 11.16 -9.35 8.63
N PHE A 177 9.84 -9.20 8.59
CA PHE A 177 9.14 -8.66 7.42
C PHE A 177 9.62 -7.24 7.09
N LEU A 178 9.56 -6.31 8.03
CA LEU A 178 9.99 -4.92 7.81
C LEU A 178 11.46 -4.83 7.42
N ILE A 179 12.34 -5.59 8.10
CA ILE A 179 13.78 -5.60 7.84
C ILE A 179 14.08 -6.18 6.46
N ALA A 180 13.49 -7.31 6.12
CA ALA A 180 13.82 -8.03 4.90
C ALA A 180 13.11 -7.50 3.65
N SER A 181 12.03 -6.71 3.80
CA SER A 181 11.34 -5.99 2.71
C SER A 181 12.03 -4.67 2.34
N THR A 182 13.09 -4.27 3.05
CA THR A 182 13.88 -3.08 2.73
C THR A 182 14.40 -3.14 1.30
N TYR A 183 14.07 -2.15 0.47
CA TYR A 183 14.60 -2.01 -0.89
C TYR A 183 16.09 -1.70 -0.86
N ILE A 184 16.89 -2.49 -1.56
CA ILE A 184 18.34 -2.32 -1.55
C ILE A 184 18.76 -1.26 -2.57
N LEU A 185 19.62 -0.33 -2.14
CA LEU A 185 20.10 0.81 -2.93
C LEU A 185 21.54 0.59 -3.43
N PRO A 186 21.86 1.07 -4.65
CA PRO A 186 23.22 0.98 -5.19
C PRO A 186 24.18 1.95 -4.48
N GLU A 187 25.08 1.42 -3.64
CA GLU A 187 26.07 2.22 -2.90
C GLU A 187 26.83 3.18 -3.82
N HIS A 188 27.23 2.71 -5.00
CA HIS A 188 28.05 3.47 -5.95
C HIS A 188 27.37 4.74 -6.51
N LEU A 189 26.06 4.86 -6.40
CA LEU A 189 25.29 6.06 -6.76
C LEU A 189 24.91 6.85 -5.52
N TRP A 190 24.27 6.19 -4.56
CA TRP A 190 23.67 6.84 -3.40
C TRP A 190 24.68 7.37 -2.39
N SER A 191 25.91 6.83 -2.34
CA SER A 191 26.98 7.34 -1.47
C SER A 191 27.40 8.78 -1.79
N SER A 192 27.13 9.27 -2.99
CA SER A 192 27.43 10.65 -3.43
C SER A 192 26.27 11.63 -3.20
N VAL A 193 25.08 11.15 -2.83
CA VAL A 193 23.89 11.96 -2.62
C VAL A 193 23.97 12.67 -1.26
N ARG A 194 23.97 14.01 -1.28
CA ARG A 194 24.15 14.83 -0.07
C ARG A 194 22.92 14.84 0.84
N ASN A 195 21.71 14.81 0.26
CA ASN A 195 20.45 14.78 0.97
C ASN A 195 19.60 13.65 0.39
N PRO A 196 19.80 12.41 0.87
CA PRO A 196 19.12 11.25 0.30
C PRO A 196 17.60 11.25 0.55
N ALA A 197 17.11 11.84 1.62
CA ALA A 197 15.68 11.96 1.88
C ALA A 197 14.94 12.87 0.88
N ALA A 198 15.62 13.88 0.34
CA ALA A 198 15.04 14.80 -0.65
C ALA A 198 15.58 14.54 -2.08
N TYR A 199 16.24 13.42 -2.30
CA TYR A 199 16.73 13.02 -3.62
C TYR A 199 15.59 12.45 -4.45
N ALA A 200 15.28 13.08 -5.58
CA ALA A 200 14.17 12.65 -6.42
C ALA A 200 14.38 11.31 -7.15
N ASP A 201 15.64 10.86 -7.27
CA ASP A 201 16.03 9.67 -8.03
C ASP A 201 15.37 9.60 -9.43
N PRO A 202 15.60 10.62 -10.29
CA PRO A 202 14.82 10.77 -11.52
C PRO A 202 15.08 9.69 -12.57
N ASP A 203 16.18 8.97 -12.46
CA ASP A 203 16.61 7.89 -13.36
C ASP A 203 17.05 6.69 -12.51
N PRO A 204 16.10 5.94 -11.94
CA PRO A 204 16.39 4.94 -10.92
C PRO A 204 17.21 3.78 -11.47
N VAL A 205 18.21 3.34 -10.70
CA VAL A 205 19.05 2.17 -10.98
C VAL A 205 18.80 1.13 -9.90
N GLY A 206 18.16 0.04 -10.25
CA GLY A 206 17.82 -1.05 -9.35
C GLY A 206 18.23 -2.42 -9.88
N THR A 207 17.92 -3.46 -9.13
CA THR A 207 18.13 -4.86 -9.51
C THR A 207 16.92 -5.49 -10.14
N GLY A 208 15.78 -4.80 -10.15
CA GLY A 208 14.46 -5.29 -10.51
C GLY A 208 14.28 -5.69 -11.98
N PRO A 209 13.13 -6.33 -12.28
CA PRO A 209 12.84 -6.89 -13.61
C PRO A 209 12.60 -5.83 -14.69
N TYR A 210 12.40 -4.57 -14.31
CA TYR A 210 12.13 -3.50 -15.28
C TYR A 210 13.04 -2.28 -15.06
N VAL A 211 13.15 -1.48 -16.10
CA VAL A 211 13.82 -0.17 -16.10
C VAL A 211 12.88 0.88 -16.67
N MET A 212 12.83 2.06 -16.05
CA MET A 212 12.04 3.16 -16.58
C MET A 212 12.60 3.56 -17.95
N SER A 213 11.77 3.51 -18.98
CA SER A 213 12.12 3.84 -20.37
C SER A 213 11.61 5.21 -20.79
N SER A 214 10.46 5.66 -20.27
CA SER A 214 9.96 7.00 -20.52
C SER A 214 9.15 7.54 -19.34
N PHE A 215 9.14 8.87 -19.23
CA PHE A 215 8.35 9.62 -18.27
C PHE A 215 7.66 10.81 -18.92
N SER A 216 6.38 10.98 -18.65
CA SER A 216 5.61 12.21 -18.89
C SER A 216 4.61 12.43 -17.73
N THR A 217 4.01 13.61 -17.65
CA THR A 217 2.94 13.90 -16.68
C THR A 217 1.64 13.12 -16.94
N LYS A 218 1.57 12.37 -18.04
CA LYS A 218 0.39 11.58 -18.44
C LYS A 218 0.61 10.09 -18.33
N GLN A 219 1.87 9.63 -18.38
CA GLN A 219 2.21 8.21 -18.37
C GLN A 219 3.67 8.01 -17.99
N VAL A 220 3.92 6.93 -17.26
CA VAL A 220 5.27 6.38 -17.05
C VAL A 220 5.31 5.00 -17.70
N THR A 221 6.39 4.71 -18.42
CA THR A 221 6.59 3.41 -19.09
C THR A 221 7.86 2.76 -18.56
N PHE A 222 7.75 1.50 -18.22
CA PHE A 222 8.87 0.63 -17.86
C PHE A 222 9.03 -0.48 -18.89
N THR A 223 10.27 -0.80 -19.26
CA THR A 223 10.58 -1.92 -20.16
C THR A 223 11.39 -2.98 -19.45
N ALA A 224 11.27 -4.23 -19.91
CA ALA A 224 11.97 -5.36 -19.32
C ALA A 224 13.50 -5.11 -19.22
N ASN A 225 14.07 -5.37 -18.06
CA ASN A 225 15.51 -5.24 -17.78
C ASN A 225 16.26 -6.43 -18.39
N PRO A 226 17.07 -6.25 -19.45
CA PRO A 226 17.78 -7.36 -20.10
C PRO A 226 18.89 -7.95 -19.23
N LYS A 227 19.26 -7.30 -18.13
CA LYS A 227 20.27 -7.75 -17.17
C LYS A 227 19.69 -8.38 -15.92
N TYR A 228 18.35 -8.51 -15.87
CA TYR A 228 17.67 -9.09 -14.72
C TYR A 228 18.12 -10.54 -14.46
N TRP A 229 18.38 -10.88 -13.22
CA TRP A 229 18.90 -12.18 -12.83
C TRP A 229 17.94 -13.35 -13.09
N GLN A 230 16.63 -13.07 -13.20
CA GLN A 230 15.58 -14.00 -13.61
C GLN A 230 14.94 -13.61 -14.96
N ALA A 231 15.67 -13.04 -15.89
CA ALA A 231 15.15 -12.51 -17.16
C ALA A 231 14.26 -13.51 -17.95
N ARG A 232 14.42 -14.80 -17.73
CA ARG A 232 13.58 -15.84 -18.34
C ARG A 232 12.12 -15.85 -17.86
N LEU A 233 11.84 -15.26 -16.69
CA LEU A 233 10.50 -15.15 -16.12
C LEU A 233 9.82 -13.85 -16.54
N VAL A 234 10.50 -12.92 -17.17
CA VAL A 234 9.93 -11.66 -17.62
C VAL A 234 9.27 -11.87 -18.98
N HIS A 235 7.97 -12.12 -18.98
CA HIS A 235 7.18 -12.32 -20.19
C HIS A 235 6.45 -11.05 -20.63
N VAL A 236 6.19 -10.11 -19.74
CA VAL A 236 5.63 -8.80 -20.02
C VAL A 236 6.75 -7.88 -20.49
N PRO A 237 6.78 -7.44 -21.77
CA PRO A 237 7.91 -6.64 -22.28
C PRO A 237 7.91 -5.21 -21.79
N GLU A 238 6.72 -4.67 -21.50
CA GLU A 238 6.49 -3.27 -21.17
C GLU A 238 5.33 -3.15 -20.20
N VAL A 239 5.46 -2.26 -19.20
CA VAL A 239 4.42 -1.92 -18.23
C VAL A 239 4.18 -0.42 -18.32
N ASP A 240 2.94 -0.03 -18.57
CA ASP A 240 2.48 1.34 -18.68
C ASP A 240 1.61 1.74 -17.49
N PHE A 241 1.91 2.89 -16.91
CA PHE A 241 1.09 3.53 -15.89
C PHE A 241 0.52 4.84 -16.44
N PRO A 242 -0.69 4.85 -17.01
CA PRO A 242 -1.36 6.08 -17.41
C PRO A 242 -1.89 6.83 -16.18
N ASN A 243 -1.90 8.17 -16.26
CA ASN A 243 -2.42 9.03 -15.20
C ASN A 243 -3.92 9.26 -15.38
N TYR A 244 -4.73 8.78 -14.44
CA TYR A 244 -6.15 9.07 -14.31
C TYR A 244 -6.41 9.93 -13.08
N GLN A 245 -7.36 10.87 -13.17
CA GLN A 245 -7.60 11.86 -12.12
C GLN A 245 -8.69 11.43 -11.12
N SER A 246 -9.45 10.37 -11.41
CA SER A 246 -10.52 9.86 -10.54
C SER A 246 -11.02 8.51 -11.02
N ASN A 247 -11.72 7.76 -10.17
CA ASN A 247 -12.45 6.54 -10.56
C ASN A 247 -13.45 6.83 -11.70
N THR A 248 -14.09 7.99 -11.70
CA THR A 248 -15.03 8.41 -12.78
C THR A 248 -14.35 8.45 -14.15
N THR A 249 -13.04 8.72 -14.20
CA THR A 249 -12.29 8.76 -15.47
C THR A 249 -11.60 7.45 -15.82
N SER A 250 -11.20 6.64 -14.85
CA SER A 250 -10.51 5.35 -15.06
C SER A 250 -11.49 4.19 -15.31
N ASN A 251 -12.65 4.15 -14.63
CA ASN A 251 -13.59 3.05 -14.76
C ASN A 251 -14.09 2.83 -16.19
N PRO A 252 -14.48 3.86 -17.00
CA PRO A 252 -14.83 3.65 -18.40
C PRO A 252 -13.69 3.08 -19.27
N ALA A 253 -12.43 3.41 -18.94
CA ALA A 253 -11.27 2.85 -19.63
C ALA A 253 -11.03 1.38 -19.24
N LEU A 254 -11.27 1.02 -17.99
CA LEU A 254 -11.23 -0.37 -17.50
C LEU A 254 -12.35 -1.19 -18.16
N GLU A 255 -13.59 -0.72 -18.13
CA GLU A 255 -14.78 -1.38 -18.73
C GLU A 255 -14.63 -1.63 -20.22
N THR A 256 -13.93 -0.73 -20.94
CA THR A 256 -13.69 -0.85 -22.40
C THR A 256 -12.40 -1.60 -22.74
N GLY A 257 -11.68 -2.12 -21.74
CA GLY A 257 -10.46 -2.92 -21.93
C GLY A 257 -9.23 -2.12 -22.36
N GLN A 258 -9.19 -0.82 -22.04
CA GLN A 258 -8.01 0.03 -22.22
C GLN A 258 -7.03 -0.11 -21.04
N ILE A 259 -7.50 -0.62 -19.90
CA ILE A 259 -6.72 -0.95 -18.73
C ILE A 259 -6.76 -2.48 -18.58
N ASP A 260 -5.62 -3.10 -18.33
CA ASP A 260 -5.51 -4.54 -18.18
C ASP A 260 -5.57 -5.01 -16.72
N TYR A 261 -5.16 -4.13 -15.79
CA TYR A 261 -5.08 -4.42 -14.37
C TYR A 261 -5.29 -3.12 -13.57
N ALA A 262 -6.22 -3.17 -12.62
CA ALA A 262 -6.57 -2.01 -11.82
C ALA A 262 -6.87 -2.37 -10.35
N GLY A 263 -6.75 -1.36 -9.49
CA GLY A 263 -7.24 -1.34 -8.12
C GLY A 263 -8.29 -0.24 -7.96
N ASN A 264 -9.43 -0.38 -8.65
CA ASN A 264 -10.46 0.66 -8.70
C ASN A 264 -11.70 0.26 -7.88
N PHE A 265 -12.28 1.22 -7.17
CA PHE A 265 -13.67 1.05 -6.74
C PHE A 265 -14.61 1.16 -7.94
N VAL A 266 -15.25 0.06 -8.33
CA VAL A 266 -16.20 -0.02 -9.45
C VAL A 266 -17.58 -0.38 -8.93
N THR A 267 -18.46 0.60 -8.81
CA THR A 267 -19.86 0.34 -8.43
C THR A 267 -20.51 -0.57 -9.48
N ASN A 268 -21.22 -1.63 -9.03
CA ASN A 268 -21.83 -2.63 -9.91
C ASN A 268 -20.81 -3.36 -10.82
N VAL A 269 -19.70 -3.82 -10.25
CA VAL A 269 -18.59 -4.47 -10.98
C VAL A 269 -19.04 -5.64 -11.88
N ALA A 270 -20.11 -6.37 -11.49
CA ALA A 270 -20.62 -7.48 -12.31
C ALA A 270 -21.13 -7.00 -13.68
N PRO A 271 -22.18 -6.16 -13.80
CA PRO A 271 -22.69 -5.75 -15.11
C PRO A 271 -21.78 -4.78 -15.86
N SER A 272 -20.97 -3.97 -15.17
CA SER A 272 -20.13 -2.95 -15.83
C SER A 272 -18.76 -3.50 -16.27
N TYR A 273 -18.26 -4.55 -15.65
CA TYR A 273 -16.94 -5.11 -15.95
C TYR A 273 -16.97 -6.62 -16.22
N LEU A 274 -17.42 -7.45 -15.26
CA LEU A 274 -17.34 -8.91 -15.39
C LEU A 274 -18.18 -9.46 -16.55
N ASP A 275 -19.41 -8.99 -16.72
CA ASP A 275 -20.34 -9.46 -17.76
C ASP A 275 -20.01 -8.88 -19.15
N VAL A 276 -19.12 -7.88 -19.22
CA VAL A 276 -18.72 -7.24 -20.50
C VAL A 276 -17.82 -8.17 -21.32
N SER A 277 -16.94 -8.94 -20.69
CA SER A 277 -16.06 -9.88 -21.37
C SER A 277 -15.73 -11.08 -20.48
N SER A 278 -15.70 -12.27 -21.10
CA SER A 278 -15.24 -13.48 -20.42
C SER A 278 -13.76 -13.47 -20.02
N THR A 279 -13.00 -12.46 -20.46
CA THR A 279 -11.60 -12.26 -20.06
C THR A 279 -11.45 -11.32 -18.87
N ASN A 280 -12.53 -10.68 -18.41
CA ASN A 280 -12.52 -9.77 -17.30
C ASN A 280 -12.79 -10.54 -15.98
N HIS A 281 -11.99 -10.30 -14.99
CA HIS A 281 -12.01 -11.04 -13.73
C HIS A 281 -11.76 -10.12 -12.53
N THR A 282 -12.22 -10.57 -11.37
CA THR A 282 -11.88 -10.12 -10.04
C THR A 282 -11.41 -11.31 -9.22
N TRP A 283 -11.17 -11.16 -7.92
CA TRP A 283 -10.73 -12.27 -7.05
C TRP A 283 -11.69 -13.47 -7.06
N THR A 284 -12.99 -13.20 -7.02
CA THR A 284 -14.06 -14.21 -7.17
C THR A 284 -15.07 -13.75 -8.22
N SER A 285 -15.77 -14.70 -8.86
CA SER A 285 -16.81 -14.39 -9.85
C SER A 285 -18.19 -14.06 -9.25
N SER A 286 -18.29 -14.04 -7.94
CA SER A 286 -19.54 -13.74 -7.19
C SER A 286 -19.23 -12.90 -5.96
N PRO A 287 -20.21 -12.16 -5.42
CA PRO A 287 -19.99 -11.34 -4.22
C PRO A 287 -19.28 -12.10 -3.09
N PRO A 288 -18.37 -11.44 -2.37
CA PRO A 288 -18.05 -10.01 -2.41
C PRO A 288 -17.10 -9.58 -3.55
N TYR A 289 -16.72 -10.41 -4.48
CA TYR A 289 -15.84 -10.24 -5.63
C TYR A 289 -14.36 -10.01 -5.30
N PHE A 290 -14.03 -9.42 -4.17
CA PHE A 290 -12.69 -9.03 -3.74
C PHE A 290 -12.24 -9.83 -2.51
N ALA A 291 -10.94 -9.88 -2.26
CA ALA A 291 -10.40 -10.48 -1.05
C ALA A 291 -10.39 -9.46 0.09
N ASP A 292 -10.62 -9.93 1.32
CA ASP A 292 -10.51 -9.09 2.52
C ASP A 292 -9.05 -9.08 2.97
N THR A 293 -8.37 -7.95 2.83
CA THR A 293 -6.92 -7.85 3.10
C THR A 293 -6.54 -6.96 4.26
N ASN A 294 -7.50 -6.17 4.78
CA ASN A 294 -7.24 -5.26 5.90
C ASN A 294 -8.51 -4.95 6.69
N VAL A 295 -8.37 -4.15 7.74
CA VAL A 295 -9.48 -3.56 8.49
C VAL A 295 -9.59 -2.10 8.12
N VAL A 296 -10.73 -1.68 7.56
CA VAL A 296 -11.06 -0.27 7.38
C VAL A 296 -11.72 0.23 8.66
N GLY A 297 -11.27 1.36 9.18
CA GLY A 297 -11.72 1.91 10.44
C GLY A 297 -11.96 3.41 10.43
N LEU A 298 -12.79 3.86 11.37
CA LEU A 298 -12.92 5.28 11.73
C LEU A 298 -11.84 5.60 12.77
N TYR A 299 -10.83 6.35 12.37
CA TYR A 299 -9.73 6.83 13.20
C TYR A 299 -10.17 8.10 13.94
N LEU A 300 -9.99 8.13 15.25
CA LEU A 300 -10.45 9.22 16.09
C LEU A 300 -9.27 9.91 16.75
N ASN A 301 -9.03 11.18 16.48
CA ASN A 301 -7.97 11.94 17.14
C ASN A 301 -8.29 12.08 18.63
N VAL A 302 -7.65 11.26 19.47
CA VAL A 302 -7.93 11.20 20.91
C VAL A 302 -7.45 12.43 21.69
N THR A 303 -6.78 13.38 21.04
CA THR A 303 -6.39 14.67 21.64
C THR A 303 -7.49 15.72 21.53
N VAL A 304 -8.50 15.51 20.70
CA VAL A 304 -9.57 16.47 20.41
C VAL A 304 -10.78 16.20 21.31
N PRO A 305 -11.23 17.16 22.16
CA PRO A 305 -12.50 17.00 22.87
C PRO A 305 -13.70 17.09 21.89
N PRO A 306 -14.73 16.23 22.02
CA PRO A 306 -14.92 15.23 23.09
C PRO A 306 -14.38 13.84 22.76
N LEU A 307 -13.62 13.66 21.67
CA LEU A 307 -13.06 12.37 21.25
C LEU A 307 -11.95 11.85 22.19
N ASN A 308 -11.43 12.70 23.06
CA ASN A 308 -10.51 12.31 24.14
C ASN A 308 -11.17 11.45 25.24
N ASP A 309 -12.51 11.39 25.30
CA ASP A 309 -13.26 10.55 26.23
C ASP A 309 -13.52 9.16 25.62
N PRO A 310 -12.95 8.06 26.17
CA PRO A 310 -13.17 6.72 25.62
C PRO A 310 -14.63 6.28 25.65
N LYS A 311 -15.48 6.86 26.55
CA LYS A 311 -16.92 6.57 26.56
C LYS A 311 -17.64 7.17 25.37
N VAL A 312 -17.22 8.34 24.91
CA VAL A 312 -17.72 8.93 23.67
C VAL A 312 -17.32 8.05 22.48
N ARG A 313 -16.06 7.61 22.39
CA ARG A 313 -15.59 6.74 21.30
C ARG A 313 -16.30 5.38 21.29
N GLN A 314 -16.52 4.77 22.46
CA GLN A 314 -17.35 3.56 22.57
C GLN A 314 -18.79 3.80 22.11
N ALA A 315 -19.40 4.93 22.49
CA ALA A 315 -20.75 5.28 22.06
C ALA A 315 -20.82 5.48 20.54
N ILE A 316 -19.82 6.12 19.93
CA ILE A 316 -19.72 6.24 18.47
C ILE A 316 -19.67 4.85 17.84
N SER A 317 -18.80 3.94 18.33
CA SER A 317 -18.68 2.58 17.82
C SER A 317 -19.99 1.80 17.81
N TYR A 318 -20.78 1.90 18.91
CA TYR A 318 -22.10 1.26 18.97
C TYR A 318 -23.17 2.01 18.17
N GLY A 319 -22.96 3.28 17.82
CA GLY A 319 -23.90 4.09 17.06
C GLY A 319 -23.87 3.87 15.55
N ILE A 320 -22.76 3.34 15.02
CA ILE A 320 -22.57 3.15 13.58
C ILE A 320 -23.33 1.93 13.09
N ASN A 321 -24.10 2.10 12.02
CA ASN A 321 -24.72 1.03 11.26
C ASN A 321 -23.74 0.51 10.19
N ARG A 322 -22.87 -0.40 10.58
CA ARG A 322 -21.86 -1.00 9.71
C ARG A 322 -22.45 -1.73 8.50
N GLN A 323 -23.70 -2.21 8.64
CA GLN A 323 -24.39 -2.83 7.51
C GLN A 323 -24.67 -1.81 6.41
N ALA A 324 -25.08 -0.58 6.75
CA ALA A 324 -25.26 0.48 5.76
C ALA A 324 -23.93 0.92 5.13
N VAL A 325 -22.87 1.04 5.94
CA VAL A 325 -21.50 1.27 5.43
C VAL A 325 -21.13 0.21 4.39
N SER A 326 -21.25 -1.08 4.74
CA SER A 326 -20.97 -2.19 3.82
C SER A 326 -21.83 -2.19 2.56
N THR A 327 -23.16 -1.99 2.68
CA THR A 327 -24.09 -2.16 1.53
C THR A 327 -24.22 -0.92 0.67
N ASP A 328 -24.24 0.25 1.27
CA ASP A 328 -24.56 1.52 0.60
C ASP A 328 -23.29 2.34 0.29
N GLY A 329 -22.27 2.25 1.16
CA GLY A 329 -20.96 2.85 0.93
C GLY A 329 -20.07 1.98 0.04
N GLU A 330 -19.86 0.73 0.45
CA GLU A 330 -18.93 -0.20 -0.18
C GLU A 330 -19.59 -1.16 -1.20
N ALA A 331 -20.82 -0.85 -1.63
CA ALA A 331 -21.58 -1.64 -2.62
C ALA A 331 -21.71 -3.15 -2.27
N GLY A 332 -21.56 -3.52 -1.00
CA GLY A 332 -21.60 -4.90 -0.51
C GLY A 332 -20.31 -5.69 -0.75
N TYR A 333 -19.23 -5.03 -1.13
CA TYR A 333 -17.93 -5.68 -1.42
C TYR A 333 -17.07 -5.88 -0.19
N GLU A 334 -17.27 -5.08 0.84
CA GLU A 334 -16.55 -5.14 2.11
C GLU A 334 -17.45 -5.71 3.22
N PRO A 335 -17.13 -6.90 3.75
CA PRO A 335 -17.89 -7.48 4.83
C PRO A 335 -17.84 -6.63 6.10
N VAL A 336 -18.95 -6.64 6.84
CA VAL A 336 -19.09 -5.90 8.11
C VAL A 336 -18.05 -6.37 9.13
N ALA A 337 -17.34 -5.44 9.76
CA ALA A 337 -16.48 -5.77 10.89
C ALA A 337 -17.32 -6.23 12.09
N SER A 338 -17.09 -7.44 12.56
CA SER A 338 -17.87 -8.08 13.62
C SER A 338 -17.22 -8.04 15.00
N SER A 339 -15.94 -7.62 15.08
CA SER A 339 -15.14 -7.61 16.30
C SER A 339 -14.56 -6.23 16.59
N SER A 340 -14.72 -5.78 17.85
CA SER A 340 -14.06 -4.56 18.34
C SER A 340 -12.56 -4.74 18.58
N GLY A 341 -12.06 -5.98 18.53
CA GLY A 341 -10.67 -6.32 18.80
C GLY A 341 -9.66 -5.88 17.73
N GLY A 342 -10.12 -5.44 16.54
CA GLY A 342 -9.25 -4.89 15.50
C GLY A 342 -8.58 -5.92 14.58
N LEU A 343 -8.95 -7.20 14.64
CA LEU A 343 -8.42 -8.22 13.75
C LEU A 343 -9.19 -8.28 12.42
N ASN A 344 -8.49 -8.63 11.33
CA ASN A 344 -9.11 -8.91 10.05
C ASN A 344 -9.70 -10.33 10.04
N LEU A 345 -11.02 -10.43 10.04
CA LEU A 345 -11.72 -11.71 10.06
C LEU A 345 -12.33 -12.01 8.67
N PRO A 346 -12.27 -13.26 8.18
CA PRO A 346 -11.88 -14.49 8.90
C PRO A 346 -10.37 -14.78 8.95
N THR A 347 -9.51 -14.02 8.25
CA THR A 347 -8.07 -14.32 8.09
C THR A 347 -7.38 -14.55 9.44
N ASP A 348 -7.57 -13.66 10.41
CA ASP A 348 -6.96 -13.74 11.74
C ASP A 348 -7.83 -14.44 12.78
N SER A 349 -8.87 -15.17 12.37
CA SER A 349 -9.87 -15.75 13.29
C SER A 349 -9.29 -16.69 14.36
N SER A 350 -8.17 -17.36 14.04
CA SER A 350 -7.47 -18.23 15.00
C SER A 350 -6.80 -17.46 16.14
N LEU A 351 -6.55 -16.15 15.98
CA LEU A 351 -5.90 -15.26 16.93
C LEU A 351 -6.90 -14.42 17.72
N LEU A 352 -8.20 -14.50 17.37
CA LEU A 352 -9.24 -13.71 18.01
C LEU A 352 -9.46 -14.17 19.47
N ASP A 353 -9.39 -13.21 20.39
CA ASP A 353 -9.89 -13.42 21.74
C ASP A 353 -11.43 -13.54 21.70
N ARG A 354 -11.93 -14.66 22.23
CA ARG A 354 -13.37 -14.98 22.23
C ARG A 354 -14.24 -13.95 22.93
N ALA A 355 -13.66 -13.13 23.81
CA ALA A 355 -14.35 -12.05 24.48
C ALA A 355 -14.88 -10.97 23.50
N TYR A 356 -14.22 -10.84 22.34
CA TYR A 356 -14.56 -9.84 21.32
C TYR A 356 -15.17 -10.45 20.06
N ALA A 357 -15.52 -11.73 20.10
CA ALA A 357 -16.13 -12.41 18.96
C ALA A 357 -17.59 -11.93 18.77
N ASN A 358 -17.89 -11.30 17.63
CA ASN A 358 -19.22 -10.77 17.29
C ASN A 358 -19.80 -9.80 18.34
N ASP A 359 -18.95 -8.97 18.94
CA ASP A 359 -19.34 -7.98 19.94
C ASP A 359 -19.76 -6.63 19.35
N LEU A 360 -19.58 -6.43 18.04
CA LEU A 360 -20.07 -5.26 17.31
C LEU A 360 -21.41 -5.55 16.63
N PRO A 361 -22.47 -4.76 16.92
CA PRO A 361 -23.76 -4.90 16.25
C PRO A 361 -23.66 -4.40 14.80
N PRO A 362 -24.10 -5.17 13.78
CA PRO A 362 -24.02 -4.72 12.39
C PRO A 362 -24.89 -3.50 12.10
N ALA A 363 -26.07 -3.38 12.72
CA ALA A 363 -27.00 -2.26 12.51
C ALA A 363 -26.88 -1.13 13.56
N GLY A 364 -25.83 -1.16 14.39
CA GLY A 364 -25.71 -0.27 15.54
C GLY A 364 -26.63 -0.63 16.71
N ASP A 365 -26.47 0.05 17.85
CA ASP A 365 -27.27 -0.14 19.08
C ASP A 365 -27.53 1.20 19.78
N ALA A 366 -28.61 1.86 19.43
CA ALA A 366 -29.03 3.15 20.02
C ALA A 366 -29.27 3.08 21.54
N ALA A 367 -29.72 1.90 22.05
CA ALA A 367 -29.94 1.72 23.47
C ALA A 367 -28.60 1.66 24.22
N LYS A 368 -27.60 0.98 23.66
CA LYS A 368 -26.26 0.93 24.20
C LYS A 368 -25.58 2.29 24.16
N VAL A 369 -25.70 3.06 23.07
CA VAL A 369 -25.25 4.47 22.99
C VAL A 369 -25.82 5.29 24.15
N SER A 370 -27.14 5.23 24.34
CA SER A 370 -27.80 5.96 25.41
C SER A 370 -27.33 5.52 26.81
N GLN A 371 -27.15 4.22 27.02
CA GLN A 371 -26.64 3.67 28.27
C GLN A 371 -25.22 4.17 28.58
N ILE A 372 -24.33 4.13 27.58
CA ILE A 372 -22.93 4.55 27.76
C ILE A 372 -22.86 6.04 28.10
N LEU A 373 -23.49 6.89 27.27
CA LEU A 373 -23.41 8.33 27.42
C LEU A 373 -24.09 8.82 28.71
N ALA A 374 -25.29 8.29 29.03
CA ALA A 374 -25.95 8.63 30.29
C ALA A 374 -25.14 8.16 31.51
N GLY A 375 -24.51 6.98 31.44
CA GLY A 375 -23.63 6.46 32.49
C GLY A 375 -22.37 7.31 32.70
N ASP A 376 -21.94 8.03 31.67
CA ASP A 376 -20.80 8.96 31.69
C ASP A 376 -21.22 10.42 32.01
N GLY A 377 -22.49 10.65 32.33
CA GLY A 377 -22.98 11.95 32.77
C GLY A 377 -23.43 12.88 31.63
N TYR A 378 -23.55 12.39 30.40
CA TYR A 378 -24.22 13.13 29.33
C TYR A 378 -25.74 13.12 29.53
N THR A 379 -26.36 14.21 29.15
CA THR A 379 -27.82 14.37 29.17
C THR A 379 -28.33 14.85 27.82
N ARG A 380 -29.66 14.68 27.55
CA ARG A 380 -30.26 15.19 26.33
C ARG A 380 -30.70 16.65 26.52
N ALA A 381 -30.19 17.55 25.66
CA ALA A 381 -30.61 18.93 25.58
C ALA A 381 -30.77 19.35 24.12
N GLY A 382 -31.95 19.87 23.75
CA GLY A 382 -32.22 20.28 22.36
C GLY A 382 -32.13 19.15 21.31
N GLY A 383 -32.24 17.91 21.73
CA GLY A 383 -32.06 16.73 20.85
C GLY A 383 -30.63 16.16 20.86
N HIS A 384 -29.64 16.88 21.40
CA HIS A 384 -28.26 16.47 21.41
C HIS A 384 -27.80 15.92 22.75
N TRP A 385 -26.72 15.10 22.71
CA TRP A 385 -26.00 14.68 23.90
C TRP A 385 -25.06 15.79 24.38
N VAL A 386 -25.24 16.24 25.63
CA VAL A 386 -24.54 17.38 26.21
C VAL A 386 -23.96 17.02 27.57
N LYS A 387 -22.71 17.38 27.83
CA LYS A 387 -22.02 17.29 29.13
C LYS A 387 -21.36 18.64 29.42
N ASN A 388 -21.59 19.23 30.60
CA ASN A 388 -21.09 20.56 30.96
C ASN A 388 -21.46 21.67 29.97
N GLY A 389 -22.62 21.60 29.34
CA GLY A 389 -23.08 22.56 28.35
C GLY A 389 -22.48 22.42 26.95
N GLN A 390 -21.64 21.42 26.72
CA GLN A 390 -21.00 21.17 25.43
C GLN A 390 -21.61 19.93 24.76
N PRO A 391 -22.02 20.01 23.49
CA PRO A 391 -22.47 18.85 22.73
C PRO A 391 -21.29 17.96 22.31
N ILE A 392 -21.58 16.70 21.98
CA ILE A 392 -20.62 15.83 21.30
C ILE A 392 -20.60 16.26 19.83
N LYS A 393 -19.53 17.00 19.45
CA LYS A 393 -19.38 17.56 18.11
C LYS A 393 -18.00 17.26 17.55
N PHE A 394 -17.94 16.80 16.28
CA PHE A 394 -16.70 16.56 15.54
C PHE A 394 -16.96 16.49 14.03
N SER A 395 -15.90 16.55 13.23
CA SER A 395 -15.95 16.31 11.78
C SER A 395 -15.32 14.95 11.40
N ILE A 396 -15.77 14.40 10.27
CA ILE A 396 -15.10 13.31 9.58
C ILE A 396 -14.54 13.90 8.30
N GLU A 397 -13.21 13.85 8.15
CA GLU A 397 -12.48 14.41 7.02
C GLU A 397 -11.97 13.29 6.12
N ASP A 398 -12.37 13.28 4.83
CA ASP A 398 -11.91 12.31 3.86
C ASP A 398 -11.80 12.92 2.45
N PRO A 399 -10.98 12.33 1.55
CA PRO A 399 -10.88 12.80 0.18
C PRO A 399 -12.21 12.71 -0.57
N SER A 400 -12.64 13.82 -1.17
CA SER A 400 -13.89 13.84 -1.96
C SER A 400 -13.86 12.92 -3.18
N ASP A 401 -12.66 12.56 -3.66
CA ASP A 401 -12.44 11.71 -4.83
C ASP A 401 -12.43 10.21 -4.48
N TYR A 402 -12.35 9.85 -3.19
CA TYR A 402 -12.57 8.49 -2.68
C TYR A 402 -14.07 8.31 -2.45
N THR A 403 -14.78 7.92 -3.52
CA THR A 403 -16.25 7.96 -3.54
C THR A 403 -16.91 7.01 -2.57
N ASP A 404 -16.25 5.90 -2.24
CA ASP A 404 -16.57 4.93 -1.19
C ASP A 404 -16.47 5.59 0.20
N TYR A 405 -15.29 5.99 0.64
CA TYR A 405 -15.06 6.59 1.96
C TYR A 405 -15.81 7.90 2.18
N ALA A 406 -15.94 8.74 1.13
CA ALA A 406 -16.77 9.94 1.21
C ALA A 406 -18.25 9.61 1.47
N THR A 407 -18.77 8.52 0.89
CA THR A 407 -20.12 8.04 1.13
C THR A 407 -20.24 7.46 2.54
N ASP A 408 -19.30 6.67 2.99
CA ASP A 408 -19.24 6.12 4.34
C ASP A 408 -19.25 7.20 5.41
N ALA A 409 -18.39 8.22 5.24
CA ALA A 409 -18.33 9.36 6.17
C ALA A 409 -19.66 10.11 6.26
N GLN A 410 -20.35 10.29 5.13
CA GLN A 410 -21.69 10.92 5.09
C GLN A 410 -22.75 10.04 5.77
N LEU A 411 -22.73 8.72 5.54
CA LEU A 411 -23.63 7.76 6.20
C LEU A 411 -23.41 7.78 7.70
N ILE A 412 -22.17 7.64 8.17
CA ILE A 412 -21.82 7.64 9.59
C ILE A 412 -22.24 8.97 10.26
N ALA A 413 -21.96 10.10 9.62
CA ALA A 413 -22.37 11.40 10.14
C ALA A 413 -23.89 11.50 10.27
N SER A 414 -24.66 11.06 9.27
CA SER A 414 -26.11 11.05 9.28
C SER A 414 -26.69 10.18 10.41
N GLU A 415 -26.15 8.98 10.59
CA GLU A 415 -26.58 8.02 11.62
C GLU A 415 -26.31 8.52 13.03
N LEU A 416 -25.10 9.03 13.28
CA LEU A 416 -24.73 9.61 14.58
C LEU A 416 -25.57 10.86 14.90
N ASN A 417 -25.86 11.70 13.91
CA ASN A 417 -26.76 12.86 14.08
C ASN A 417 -28.17 12.42 14.47
N ALA A 418 -28.70 11.35 13.87
CA ALA A 418 -30.01 10.79 14.27
C ALA A 418 -30.00 10.28 15.73
N LEU A 419 -28.85 9.88 16.25
CA LEU A 419 -28.63 9.49 17.64
C LEU A 419 -28.34 10.68 18.57
N GLY A 420 -28.22 11.90 18.04
CA GLY A 420 -28.05 13.15 18.80
C GLY A 420 -26.61 13.57 19.04
N PHE A 421 -25.69 13.11 18.23
CA PHE A 421 -24.39 13.74 18.06
C PHE A 421 -24.51 14.97 17.14
N GLU A 422 -23.44 15.74 16.99
CA GLU A 422 -23.29 16.80 15.99
C GLU A 422 -22.07 16.47 15.12
N VAL A 423 -22.26 15.70 14.05
CA VAL A 423 -21.20 15.23 13.17
C VAL A 423 -21.34 15.83 11.78
N SER A 424 -20.28 16.35 11.21
CA SER A 424 -20.20 16.83 9.83
C SER A 424 -19.21 16.00 9.00
N PHE A 425 -19.49 15.85 7.71
CA PHE A 425 -18.50 15.38 6.75
C PHE A 425 -17.78 16.58 6.12
N GLU A 426 -16.47 16.53 6.04
CA GLU A 426 -15.60 17.52 5.40
C GLU A 426 -14.82 16.88 4.26
N GLY A 427 -15.30 17.03 3.03
CA GLY A 427 -14.61 16.53 1.83
C GLY A 427 -13.44 17.41 1.46
N VAL A 428 -12.22 16.88 1.48
CA VAL A 428 -10.98 17.57 1.17
C VAL A 428 -10.34 17.07 -0.12
N GLN A 429 -9.27 17.75 -0.57
CA GLN A 429 -8.45 17.24 -1.65
C GLN A 429 -7.49 16.16 -1.14
N ASP A 430 -7.23 15.12 -1.94
CA ASP A 430 -6.33 14.00 -1.61
C ASP A 430 -4.97 14.48 -1.04
N ALA A 431 -4.31 15.43 -1.72
CA ALA A 431 -3.04 15.97 -1.26
C ALA A 431 -3.11 16.69 0.10
N GLN A 432 -4.25 17.31 0.43
CA GLN A 432 -4.46 17.94 1.73
C GLN A 432 -4.62 16.86 2.80
N TRP A 433 -5.44 15.85 2.57
CA TRP A 433 -5.66 14.74 3.48
C TRP A 433 -4.33 14.05 3.85
N TYR A 434 -3.49 13.71 2.84
CA TYR A 434 -2.14 13.15 3.06
C TYR A 434 -1.17 14.09 3.79
N SER A 435 -1.43 15.41 3.82
CA SER A 435 -0.64 16.36 4.60
C SER A 435 -1.15 16.52 6.02
N ASP A 436 -2.44 16.35 6.28
CA ASP A 436 -3.12 16.70 7.52
C ASP A 436 -3.13 15.55 8.52
N TYR A 437 -3.51 14.32 8.11
CA TYR A 437 -3.61 13.22 9.06
C TYR A 437 -2.27 12.84 9.71
N PRO A 438 -1.10 12.84 9.01
CA PRO A 438 0.15 12.49 9.67
C PRO A 438 0.57 13.49 10.75
N VAL A 439 0.11 14.72 10.67
CA VAL A 439 0.39 15.76 11.69
C VAL A 439 -0.73 15.94 12.71
N GLY A 440 -1.81 15.14 12.60
CA GLY A 440 -2.93 15.15 13.55
C GLY A 440 -3.89 16.33 13.37
N HIS A 441 -4.01 16.88 12.17
CA HIS A 441 -4.93 17.97 11.84
C HIS A 441 -6.26 17.42 11.31
N PHE A 442 -6.93 16.60 12.09
CA PHE A 442 -8.27 16.06 11.83
C PHE A 442 -8.97 15.77 13.16
N ASP A 443 -10.30 15.69 13.18
CA ASP A 443 -11.07 15.16 14.30
C ASP A 443 -11.26 13.64 14.13
N ALA A 444 -11.82 13.23 13.01
CA ALA A 444 -11.97 11.82 12.61
C ALA A 444 -11.72 11.66 11.11
N MET A 445 -11.32 10.47 10.68
CA MET A 445 -11.15 10.10 9.27
C MET A 445 -11.41 8.60 9.08
N ILE A 446 -11.74 8.19 7.85
CA ILE A 446 -11.75 6.78 7.49
C ILE A 446 -10.41 6.42 6.85
N HIS A 447 -9.85 5.29 7.25
CA HIS A 447 -8.57 4.84 6.71
C HIS A 447 -8.44 3.32 6.83
N TRP A 448 -7.65 2.73 5.94
CA TRP A 448 -7.29 1.31 6.01
C TRP A 448 -6.20 1.06 7.05
N GLY A 449 -6.20 -0.12 7.64
CA GLY A 449 -5.15 -0.55 8.56
C GLY A 449 -3.84 -0.89 7.86
N ALA A 450 -2.74 -0.83 8.60
CA ALA A 450 -1.43 -1.25 8.12
C ALA A 450 -1.44 -2.73 7.73
N GLN A 451 -0.83 -3.08 6.60
CA GLN A 451 -0.78 -4.46 6.10
C GLN A 451 0.54 -5.12 6.47
N GLY A 452 0.49 -6.43 6.72
CA GLY A 452 1.67 -7.23 7.01
C GLY A 452 1.30 -8.71 7.19
N PRO A 453 2.28 -9.62 7.24
CA PRO A 453 2.04 -11.05 7.42
C PRO A 453 1.68 -11.43 8.87
N SER A 454 1.30 -10.47 9.70
CA SER A 454 0.89 -10.68 11.10
C SER A 454 -0.03 -9.54 11.52
N PRO A 455 -1.07 -9.79 12.35
CA PRO A 455 -1.94 -8.73 12.85
C PRO A 455 -1.24 -7.71 13.75
N ILE A 456 -0.01 -7.98 14.21
CA ILE A 456 0.76 -7.03 15.02
C ILE A 456 0.91 -5.68 14.30
N TYR A 457 1.01 -5.68 12.96
CA TYR A 457 1.17 -4.46 12.17
C TYR A 457 -0.05 -3.54 12.22
N TYR A 458 -1.27 -4.07 12.37
CA TYR A 458 -2.44 -3.24 12.67
C TYR A 458 -2.27 -2.53 14.00
N PHE A 459 -1.91 -3.29 15.05
CA PHE A 459 -1.74 -2.74 16.40
C PHE A 459 -0.57 -1.79 16.52
N GLU A 460 0.54 -2.02 15.81
CA GLU A 460 1.63 -1.06 15.69
C GLU A 460 1.15 0.24 15.03
N GLY A 461 0.39 0.14 13.93
CA GLY A 461 -0.18 1.29 13.25
C GLY A 461 -1.18 2.10 14.08
N TRP A 462 -1.84 1.48 15.06
CA TRP A 462 -2.90 2.10 15.87
C TRP A 462 -2.52 2.39 17.33
N LEU A 463 -1.52 1.73 17.88
CA LEU A 463 -1.27 1.73 19.32
C LEU A 463 0.20 1.97 19.68
N ASP A 464 1.10 2.07 18.70
CA ASP A 464 2.51 2.33 18.97
C ASP A 464 2.78 3.84 19.00
N TYR A 465 2.64 4.44 20.17
CA TYR A 465 2.88 5.86 20.37
C TYR A 465 4.32 6.30 20.05
N SER A 466 5.27 5.36 19.97
CA SER A 466 6.65 5.68 19.54
C SER A 466 6.71 6.14 18.07
N GLN A 467 5.73 5.75 17.23
CA GLN A 467 5.56 6.20 15.86
C GLN A 467 4.82 7.53 15.72
N SER A 468 4.25 8.00 16.84
CA SER A 468 3.41 9.18 16.93
C SER A 468 4.15 10.40 17.48
N GLY A 469 3.43 11.32 18.07
CA GLY A 469 3.97 12.52 18.70
C GLY A 469 2.87 13.56 18.92
N PRO A 470 3.21 14.76 19.42
CA PRO A 470 2.23 15.80 19.61
C PRO A 470 1.69 16.29 18.25
N VAL A 471 0.43 16.75 18.24
CA VAL A 471 -0.20 17.40 17.09
C VAL A 471 0.74 18.47 16.48
N GLY A 472 0.85 18.49 15.17
CA GLY A 472 1.79 19.33 14.41
C GLY A 472 3.16 18.65 14.15
N LYS A 473 3.38 17.43 14.65
CA LYS A 473 4.53 16.58 14.29
C LYS A 473 4.07 15.43 13.44
N SER A 474 4.84 15.14 12.39
CA SER A 474 4.54 13.99 11.50
C SER A 474 4.71 12.69 12.26
N ALA A 475 3.73 11.81 12.14
CA ALA A 475 3.67 10.47 12.68
C ALA A 475 3.74 9.44 11.53
N GLY A 476 4.44 8.34 11.76
CA GLY A 476 4.49 7.20 10.85
C GLY A 476 3.35 6.21 11.05
N GLY A 477 2.70 6.25 12.22
CA GLY A 477 1.55 5.46 12.64
C GLY A 477 0.92 6.11 13.88
N ASP A 478 -0.07 5.46 14.51
CA ASP A 478 -0.83 6.01 15.64
C ASP A 478 -1.23 7.48 15.38
N TRP A 479 -1.86 7.70 14.22
CA TRP A 479 -2.28 9.04 13.78
C TRP A 479 -3.34 9.65 14.71
N GLU A 480 -4.10 8.80 15.40
CA GLU A 480 -5.04 9.13 16.47
C GLU A 480 -4.38 9.63 17.75
N ARG A 481 -3.05 9.52 17.89
CA ARG A 481 -2.27 10.00 19.04
C ARG A 481 -2.60 9.28 20.35
N PHE A 482 -2.78 7.95 20.28
CA PHE A 482 -3.19 7.14 21.42
C PHE A 482 -2.00 6.68 22.27
N ASP A 483 -1.70 7.38 23.36
CA ASP A 483 -0.63 7.03 24.32
C ASP A 483 -1.13 6.05 25.37
N SER A 484 -0.63 4.82 25.35
CA SER A 484 -0.96 3.76 26.31
C SER A 484 0.26 2.94 26.71
N PRO A 485 0.73 3.08 27.97
CA PRO A 485 1.83 2.23 28.48
C PRO A 485 1.53 0.73 28.40
N ALA A 486 0.26 0.34 28.53
CA ALA A 486 -0.15 -1.07 28.43
C ALA A 486 -0.02 -1.59 26.99
N ALA A 487 -0.37 -0.76 25.99
CA ALA A 487 -0.18 -1.09 24.57
C ALA A 487 1.31 -1.25 24.25
N GLN A 488 2.14 -0.27 24.65
CA GLN A 488 3.61 -0.34 24.46
C GLN A 488 4.23 -1.59 25.09
N ALA A 489 3.80 -1.96 26.29
CA ALA A 489 4.28 -3.18 26.95
C ALA A 489 3.89 -4.45 26.18
N ALA A 490 2.67 -4.50 25.64
CA ALA A 490 2.18 -5.65 24.87
C ALA A 490 2.87 -5.75 23.49
N LEU A 491 3.06 -4.62 22.80
CA LEU A 491 3.84 -4.56 21.54
C LEU A 491 5.26 -5.05 21.77
N THR A 492 5.98 -4.50 22.77
CA THR A 492 7.33 -4.94 23.14
C THR A 492 7.39 -6.43 23.52
N GLN A 493 6.35 -6.96 24.20
CA GLN A 493 6.27 -8.37 24.55
C GLN A 493 6.15 -9.25 23.29
N PHE A 494 5.32 -8.83 22.33
CA PHE A 494 5.15 -9.55 21.06
C PHE A 494 6.43 -9.57 20.23
N GLU A 495 7.07 -8.42 20.06
CA GLU A 495 8.29 -8.25 19.27
C GLU A 495 9.49 -9.00 19.85
N GLY A 496 9.56 -9.07 21.17
CA GLY A 496 10.68 -9.65 21.91
C GLY A 496 10.76 -11.18 21.89
N THR A 497 9.82 -11.90 21.22
CA THR A 497 9.74 -13.36 21.30
C THR A 497 9.32 -13.99 19.98
N ASP A 498 9.75 -15.24 19.76
CA ASP A 498 9.25 -16.14 18.72
C ASP A 498 8.32 -17.24 19.29
N ASP A 499 7.97 -17.17 20.60
CA ASP A 499 7.02 -18.09 21.23
C ASP A 499 5.57 -17.68 20.89
N PRO A 500 4.81 -18.48 20.10
CA PRO A 500 3.46 -18.14 19.71
C PRO A 500 2.49 -17.98 20.89
N ALA A 501 2.72 -18.66 22.01
CA ALA A 501 1.84 -18.54 23.18
C ALA A 501 2.02 -17.19 23.88
N VAL A 502 3.24 -16.67 23.93
CA VAL A 502 3.55 -15.35 24.47
C VAL A 502 3.03 -14.26 23.52
N GLN A 503 3.21 -14.44 22.21
CA GLN A 503 2.64 -13.55 21.19
C GLN A 503 1.11 -13.47 21.29
N GLN A 504 0.42 -14.61 21.45
CA GLN A 504 -1.04 -14.63 21.63
C GLN A 504 -1.49 -13.87 22.88
N GLN A 505 -0.75 -13.98 24.00
CA GLN A 505 -1.07 -13.21 25.20
C GLN A 505 -0.96 -11.71 24.96
N ALA A 506 0.06 -11.26 24.25
CA ALA A 506 0.23 -9.87 23.89
C ALA A 506 -0.91 -9.38 22.98
N LEU A 507 -1.27 -10.17 21.94
CA LEU A 507 -2.41 -9.86 21.06
C LEU A 507 -3.73 -9.76 21.82
N ASN A 508 -3.99 -10.61 22.81
CA ASN A 508 -5.21 -10.52 23.61
C ASN A 508 -5.27 -9.21 24.42
N VAL A 509 -4.12 -8.73 24.93
CA VAL A 509 -4.06 -7.42 25.61
C VAL A 509 -4.36 -6.30 24.62
N LEU A 510 -3.77 -6.32 23.42
CA LEU A 510 -3.99 -5.30 22.38
C LEU A 510 -5.45 -5.27 21.91
N GLN A 511 -6.07 -6.44 21.67
CA GLN A 511 -7.50 -6.55 21.34
C GLN A 511 -8.37 -5.94 22.47
N GLY A 512 -8.01 -6.20 23.74
CA GLY A 512 -8.71 -5.61 24.88
C GLY A 512 -8.61 -4.09 24.93
N ILE A 513 -7.47 -3.54 24.58
CA ILE A 513 -7.26 -2.09 24.50
C ILE A 513 -8.09 -1.49 23.37
N MET A 514 -8.08 -2.10 22.17
CA MET A 514 -8.91 -1.66 21.04
C MET A 514 -10.39 -1.60 21.43
N SER A 515 -10.93 -2.67 22.00
CA SER A 515 -12.33 -2.71 22.43
C SER A 515 -12.65 -1.69 23.53
N ALA A 516 -11.78 -1.56 24.54
CA ALA A 516 -12.05 -0.70 25.69
C ALA A 516 -11.82 0.79 25.42
N GLN A 517 -10.88 1.13 24.57
CA GLN A 517 -10.47 2.52 24.30
C GLN A 517 -10.97 3.06 22.97
N ALA A 518 -11.25 2.18 21.99
CA ALA A 518 -11.73 2.50 20.65
C ALA A 518 -10.99 3.70 20.00
N PRO A 519 -9.65 3.72 19.96
CA PRO A 519 -8.94 4.79 19.25
C PRO A 519 -9.22 4.73 17.75
N VAL A 520 -9.31 3.53 17.19
CA VAL A 520 -9.82 3.21 15.86
C VAL A 520 -11.02 2.30 16.00
N ILE A 521 -12.09 2.60 15.28
CA ILE A 521 -13.34 1.85 15.30
C ILE A 521 -13.43 1.01 14.03
N PRO A 522 -13.33 -0.33 14.07
CA PRO A 522 -13.50 -1.17 12.89
C PRO A 522 -14.89 -0.98 12.25
N LEU A 523 -14.91 -0.75 10.94
CA LEU A 523 -16.12 -0.54 10.14
C LEU A 523 -16.44 -1.76 9.30
N VAL A 524 -15.53 -2.11 8.40
CA VAL A 524 -15.62 -3.21 7.44
C VAL A 524 -14.26 -3.89 7.28
N TYR A 525 -14.25 -5.06 6.64
CA TYR A 525 -13.01 -5.71 6.23
C TYR A 525 -12.71 -5.32 4.79
N GLY A 526 -11.61 -4.57 4.62
CA GLY A 526 -11.30 -3.82 3.42
C GLY A 526 -10.99 -4.69 2.21
N ALA A 527 -11.63 -4.39 1.11
CA ALA A 527 -11.46 -5.09 -0.14
C ALA A 527 -10.08 -4.85 -0.76
N ALA A 528 -9.47 -5.90 -1.27
CA ALA A 528 -8.39 -5.81 -2.22
C ALA A 528 -9.00 -5.48 -3.59
N TRP A 529 -9.10 -4.20 -3.93
CA TRP A 529 -9.59 -3.79 -5.25
C TRP A 529 -8.70 -4.39 -6.33
N TYR A 530 -9.29 -5.27 -7.15
CA TYR A 530 -8.55 -6.12 -8.06
C TYR A 530 -9.38 -6.49 -9.28
N GLU A 531 -9.22 -5.74 -10.33
CA GLU A 531 -9.77 -6.00 -11.64
C GLU A 531 -8.64 -6.34 -12.62
N TYR A 532 -8.74 -7.46 -13.31
CA TYR A 532 -7.71 -7.87 -14.26
C TYR A 532 -8.30 -8.55 -15.49
N SER A 533 -7.56 -8.47 -16.60
CA SER A 533 -7.96 -9.11 -17.86
C SER A 533 -7.00 -10.23 -18.25
N THR A 534 -7.56 -11.40 -18.55
CA THR A 534 -6.82 -12.54 -19.10
C THR A 534 -6.63 -12.46 -20.62
N LYS A 535 -7.00 -11.36 -21.24
CA LYS A 535 -6.90 -11.16 -22.70
C LYS A 535 -5.47 -11.21 -23.23
N LYS A 536 -4.53 -10.62 -22.48
CA LYS A 536 -3.10 -10.56 -22.85
C LYS A 536 -2.26 -11.57 -22.09
N TYR A 537 -2.58 -11.80 -20.81
CA TYR A 537 -1.80 -12.61 -19.89
C TYR A 537 -2.67 -13.51 -19.03
N THR A 538 -2.11 -14.67 -18.66
CA THR A 538 -2.62 -15.61 -17.65
C THR A 538 -1.60 -15.75 -16.52
N GLY A 539 -1.94 -16.49 -15.44
CA GLY A 539 -1.07 -16.63 -14.27
C GLY A 539 -1.33 -15.59 -13.18
N TRP A 540 -2.44 -14.87 -13.25
CA TRP A 540 -2.89 -13.93 -12.22
C TRP A 540 -3.20 -14.66 -10.90
N PRO A 541 -2.97 -14.01 -9.74
CA PRO A 541 -3.37 -14.59 -8.45
C PRO A 541 -4.90 -14.70 -8.39
N THR A 542 -5.37 -15.79 -7.77
CA THR A 542 -6.81 -16.08 -7.64
C THR A 542 -7.08 -16.64 -6.26
N GLN A 543 -8.36 -16.75 -5.89
CA GLN A 543 -8.76 -17.40 -4.63
C GLN A 543 -8.20 -18.84 -4.49
N SER A 544 -8.02 -19.56 -5.59
CA SER A 544 -7.46 -20.92 -5.59
C SER A 544 -5.92 -20.96 -5.68
N ASP A 545 -5.29 -19.85 -6.05
CA ASP A 545 -3.83 -19.73 -6.18
C ASP A 545 -3.38 -18.38 -5.60
N GLN A 546 -3.31 -18.33 -4.28
CA GLN A 546 -3.04 -17.13 -3.48
C GLN A 546 -1.54 -16.93 -3.27
N TYR A 547 -0.75 -16.84 -4.33
CA TYR A 547 0.70 -16.76 -4.22
C TYR A 547 1.21 -15.35 -3.85
N THR A 548 0.39 -14.30 -4.01
CA THR A 548 0.69 -12.90 -3.63
C THR A 548 -0.60 -12.11 -3.38
N ASN A 549 -0.50 -10.95 -2.74
CA ASN A 549 -1.60 -10.00 -2.62
C ASN A 549 -1.94 -9.46 -4.03
N PRO A 550 -3.23 -9.47 -4.43
CA PRO A 550 -3.63 -9.13 -5.78
C PRO A 550 -3.71 -7.62 -6.08
N VAL A 551 -3.64 -6.75 -5.07
CA VAL A 551 -3.81 -5.29 -5.26
C VAL A 551 -2.60 -4.69 -5.99
N PRO A 552 -2.78 -3.77 -6.97
CA PRO A 552 -1.66 -3.16 -7.70
C PRO A 552 -0.64 -2.42 -6.82
N ASN A 553 -1.09 -1.82 -5.71
CA ASN A 553 -0.23 -1.12 -4.77
C ASN A 553 0.26 -2.00 -3.59
N ALA A 554 -0.05 -3.29 -3.61
CA ALA A 554 0.50 -4.20 -2.61
C ALA A 554 2.00 -4.45 -2.88
N PRO A 555 2.80 -4.70 -1.84
CA PRO A 555 4.21 -5.06 -2.00
C PRO A 555 4.39 -6.26 -2.93
N TYR A 556 5.48 -6.22 -3.71
CA TYR A 556 5.91 -7.31 -4.60
C TYR A 556 5.10 -7.42 -5.90
N LEU A 557 4.69 -6.28 -6.48
CA LEU A 557 4.09 -6.22 -7.83
C LEU A 557 4.96 -6.97 -8.85
N GLU A 558 6.28 -6.85 -8.77
CA GLU A 558 7.23 -7.56 -9.65
C GLU A 558 7.08 -9.09 -9.55
N TYR A 559 6.78 -9.62 -8.36
CA TYR A 559 6.58 -11.05 -8.17
C TYR A 559 5.36 -11.56 -8.93
N MET A 560 4.27 -10.80 -8.92
CA MET A 560 3.09 -11.11 -9.74
C MET A 560 3.41 -11.04 -11.23
N LEU A 561 4.09 -9.98 -11.70
CA LEU A 561 4.44 -9.82 -13.11
C LEU A 561 5.33 -10.95 -13.64
N LEU A 562 6.18 -11.54 -12.78
CA LEU A 562 7.03 -12.70 -13.12
C LEU A 562 6.26 -14.02 -13.24
N HIS A 563 5.02 -14.09 -12.72
CA HIS A 563 4.12 -15.24 -12.87
C HIS A 563 3.23 -15.13 -14.12
N LEU A 564 3.11 -13.92 -14.68
CA LEU A 564 2.30 -13.72 -15.87
C LEU A 564 2.94 -14.37 -17.09
N THR A 565 2.13 -15.07 -17.87
CA THR A 565 2.53 -15.67 -19.16
C THR A 565 1.58 -15.21 -20.26
N PRO A 566 2.05 -15.01 -21.50
CA PRO A 566 1.17 -14.60 -22.60
C PRO A 566 -0.01 -15.54 -22.76
N ALA A 567 -1.20 -14.99 -22.94
CA ALA A 567 -2.39 -15.76 -23.27
C ALA A 567 -2.23 -16.43 -24.65
N SER A 568 -2.73 -17.65 -24.77
CA SER A 568 -2.60 -18.49 -25.99
C SER A 568 -3.52 -18.02 -27.13
#